data_f879c09d71b01c4f75838d40171fedd0
#
_entry.id   f879c09d71b01c4f75838d40171fedd0
#
_cell.length_a   1.000
_cell.length_b   1.000
_cell.length_c   1.000
_cell.angle_alpha   90.00
_cell.angle_beta   90.00
_cell.angle_gamma   90.00
#
_symmetry.space_group_name_H-M   'P 1'
#
loop_
_entity.id
_entity.type
_entity.pdbx_description
1 polymer ?
#
loop_
_entity_poly.entity_id
_entity_poly.type
_entity_poly.pdbx_seq_one_letter_code
_entity_poly.pdbx_strand_id
1 'polypeptide(L)'
;MSNRTIQQSDLPQDVNWNNLPDIQNVLMPKGADTSIQKVGVKGIEVPVRYYSRDGEPIKLKTDVSAYVSLTKETKGINMSRLVRTLYDHIDTELGVELLTDVLLDYKTKLESKDSYIKFRFDYPMKQKSLRSNLEGWQYYKCVLEGRLDENNKGKTYLTVNYIYSSACPCSYEMAQYIHKQTGEPVVPHSQRSTAKVTVELDPREPSLLIEDLIDDLRRAIPTEVLVMCKREDEAEFARLNGANQLFCEDAARITYEVLDPNPKIADFVVVCSHHESLHKHDAISVIYKGIEGGLR
;
A
#
# COMPACT_ATOMS: atom_id res chain seq x y z
N MET A 1 1.84 -38.04 13.56
CA MET A 1 3.26 -38.09 13.16
C MET A 1 4.01 -37.12 14.09
N SER A 2 4.90 -37.62 14.93
CA SER A 2 5.61 -36.82 15.96
C SER A 2 6.61 -35.90 15.23
N ASN A 3 6.49 -34.60 15.44
CA ASN A 3 7.50 -33.64 15.03
C ASN A 3 8.80 -33.93 15.81
N ARG A 4 9.71 -34.64 15.19
CA ARG A 4 11.05 -34.85 15.74
C ARG A 4 11.84 -33.56 15.53
N THR A 5 12.04 -32.81 16.59
CA THR A 5 12.96 -31.66 16.57
C THR A 5 14.37 -32.24 16.37
N ILE A 6 15.03 -31.88 15.27
CA ILE A 6 16.42 -32.28 15.00
C ILE A 6 17.29 -31.64 16.07
N GLN A 7 17.96 -32.44 16.87
CA GLN A 7 18.92 -31.96 17.87
C GLN A 7 20.31 -31.78 17.23
N GLN A 8 21.13 -30.93 17.83
CA GLN A 8 22.49 -30.64 17.34
C GLN A 8 23.36 -31.94 17.27
N SER A 9 23.04 -32.95 18.09
CA SER A 9 23.63 -34.29 18.07
C SER A 9 23.26 -35.12 16.83
N ASP A 10 22.20 -34.78 16.13
CA ASP A 10 21.72 -35.52 14.95
C ASP A 10 22.42 -35.04 13.64
N LEU A 11 23.28 -34.00 13.73
CA LEU A 11 24.03 -33.48 12.60
C LEU A 11 25.31 -34.30 12.34
N PRO A 12 25.74 -34.46 11.08
CA PRO A 12 27.00 -35.13 10.76
C PRO A 12 28.18 -34.48 11.48
N GLN A 13 28.93 -35.26 12.25
CA GLN A 13 30.03 -34.75 13.06
C GLN A 13 31.32 -34.42 12.27
N ASP A 14 31.43 -34.95 11.04
CA ASP A 14 32.63 -34.78 10.19
C ASP A 14 32.57 -33.50 9.32
N VAL A 15 31.51 -32.68 9.44
CA VAL A 15 31.34 -31.45 8.67
C VAL A 15 31.80 -30.24 9.47
N ASN A 16 32.76 -29.46 8.94
CA ASN A 16 33.15 -28.19 9.50
C ASN A 16 32.11 -27.11 9.16
N TRP A 17 31.08 -26.99 10.00
CA TRP A 17 29.96 -26.06 9.84
C TRP A 17 30.36 -24.56 9.86
N ASN A 18 31.57 -24.24 10.37
CA ASN A 18 32.09 -22.90 10.42
C ASN A 18 32.81 -22.47 9.11
N ASN A 19 33.10 -23.43 8.23
CA ASN A 19 33.83 -23.20 6.99
C ASN A 19 33.11 -23.82 5.78
N LEU A 20 31.85 -23.43 5.59
CA LEU A 20 31.05 -23.84 4.42
C LEU A 20 31.46 -23.03 3.17
N PRO A 21 31.47 -23.64 1.98
CA PRO A 21 31.83 -22.93 0.75
C PRO A 21 30.83 -21.83 0.40
N ASP A 22 31.31 -20.65 0.08
CA ASP A 22 30.54 -19.50 -0.38
C ASP A 22 30.64 -19.36 -1.91
N ILE A 23 29.73 -20.05 -2.63
CA ILE A 23 29.72 -20.06 -4.10
C ILE A 23 29.33 -18.72 -4.70
N GLN A 24 28.58 -17.88 -3.96
CA GLN A 24 28.08 -16.59 -4.45
C GLN A 24 29.21 -15.59 -4.68
N ASN A 25 30.27 -15.66 -3.87
CA ASN A 25 31.43 -14.77 -3.95
C ASN A 25 32.61 -15.33 -4.75
N VAL A 26 32.61 -16.64 -5.05
CA VAL A 26 33.76 -17.34 -5.68
C VAL A 26 33.56 -17.58 -7.18
N LEU A 27 32.32 -17.75 -7.65
CA LEU A 27 32.04 -18.06 -9.05
C LEU A 27 31.72 -16.82 -9.86
N MET A 28 32.24 -16.75 -11.08
CA MET A 28 31.89 -15.69 -12.03
C MET A 28 30.40 -15.74 -12.43
N PRO A 29 29.76 -14.57 -12.63
CA PRO A 29 28.43 -14.49 -13.22
C PRO A 29 28.32 -15.23 -14.55
N LYS A 30 27.13 -15.68 -14.91
CA LYS A 30 26.81 -16.26 -16.21
C LYS A 30 25.80 -15.37 -16.93
N GLY A 31 25.93 -15.28 -18.26
CA GLY A 31 25.01 -14.52 -19.11
C GLY A 31 25.53 -13.14 -19.46
N ALA A 32 24.64 -12.16 -19.57
CA ALA A 32 24.99 -10.81 -19.98
C ALA A 32 25.87 -10.09 -18.94
N ASP A 33 26.85 -9.31 -19.40
CA ASP A 33 27.70 -8.46 -18.55
C ASP A 33 26.95 -7.17 -18.15
N THR A 34 25.99 -7.32 -17.21
CA THR A 34 25.15 -6.22 -16.73
C THR A 34 24.78 -6.38 -15.27
N SER A 35 24.57 -5.24 -14.60
CA SER A 35 24.08 -5.19 -13.22
C SER A 35 22.60 -5.55 -13.13
N ILE A 36 22.17 -6.09 -11.99
CA ILE A 36 20.76 -6.37 -11.69
C ILE A 36 20.24 -5.28 -10.76
N GLN A 37 19.22 -4.55 -11.18
CA GLN A 37 18.65 -3.43 -10.43
C GLN A 37 17.95 -3.87 -9.14
N LYS A 38 17.28 -5.05 -9.17
CA LYS A 38 16.59 -5.61 -7.99
C LYS A 38 16.74 -7.12 -7.96
N VAL A 39 17.38 -7.62 -6.91
CA VAL A 39 17.47 -9.04 -6.57
C VAL A 39 17.12 -9.21 -5.09
N GLY A 40 16.33 -10.20 -4.72
CA GLY A 40 15.90 -10.34 -3.34
C GLY A 40 14.82 -11.38 -3.11
N VAL A 41 14.03 -11.17 -2.08
CA VAL A 41 12.99 -12.09 -1.60
C VAL A 41 11.63 -11.39 -1.52
N LYS A 42 10.55 -12.15 -1.68
CA LYS A 42 9.17 -11.69 -1.49
C LYS A 42 8.36 -12.73 -0.74
N GLY A 43 7.27 -12.30 -0.11
CA GLY A 43 6.38 -13.20 0.60
C GLY A 43 6.93 -13.58 1.99
N ILE A 44 7.71 -12.71 2.64
CA ILE A 44 8.11 -12.91 4.03
C ILE A 44 6.94 -12.45 4.89
N GLU A 45 6.26 -13.39 5.56
CA GLU A 45 5.18 -13.03 6.47
C GLU A 45 5.72 -12.77 7.87
N VAL A 46 5.51 -11.55 8.38
CA VAL A 46 5.93 -11.15 9.73
C VAL A 46 4.88 -10.28 10.40
N PRO A 47 4.71 -10.41 11.74
CA PRO A 47 3.92 -9.46 12.51
C PRO A 47 4.76 -8.22 12.79
N VAL A 48 4.19 -7.02 12.52
CA VAL A 48 4.81 -5.75 12.89
C VAL A 48 3.88 -4.95 13.78
N ARG A 49 4.42 -4.02 14.56
CA ARG A 49 3.64 -3.07 15.36
C ARG A 49 3.52 -1.75 14.63
N TYR A 50 2.33 -1.19 14.63
CA TYR A 50 2.02 0.15 14.18
C TYR A 50 1.26 0.86 15.32
N TYR A 51 1.52 2.12 15.56
CA TYR A 51 0.76 2.90 16.54
C TYR A 51 -0.25 3.78 15.81
N SER A 52 -1.51 3.61 16.21
CA SER A 52 -2.60 4.44 15.70
C SER A 52 -2.44 5.89 16.13
N ARG A 53 -3.26 6.78 15.58
CA ARG A 53 -3.34 8.20 15.98
C ARG A 53 -3.54 8.37 17.50
N ASP A 54 -4.26 7.46 18.14
CA ASP A 54 -4.53 7.49 19.58
C ASP A 54 -3.39 6.88 20.41
N GLY A 55 -2.28 6.49 19.78
CA GLY A 55 -1.13 5.85 20.43
C GLY A 55 -1.34 4.38 20.79
N GLU A 56 -2.43 3.75 20.32
CA GLU A 56 -2.70 2.34 20.60
C GLU A 56 -1.89 1.45 19.65
N PRO A 57 -1.19 0.43 20.17
CA PRO A 57 -0.42 -0.49 19.35
C PRO A 57 -1.34 -1.46 18.60
N ILE A 58 -1.19 -1.51 17.29
CA ILE A 58 -1.88 -2.45 16.42
C ILE A 58 -0.85 -3.46 15.90
N LYS A 59 -1.11 -4.74 16.08
CA LYS A 59 -0.28 -5.81 15.51
C LYS A 59 -0.82 -6.16 14.12
N LEU A 60 -0.02 -5.85 13.10
CA LEU A 60 -0.36 -6.08 11.71
C LEU A 60 0.35 -7.34 11.19
N LYS A 61 -0.40 -8.23 10.55
CA LYS A 61 0.21 -9.28 9.70
C LYS A 61 0.63 -8.64 8.40
N THR A 62 1.93 -8.70 8.08
CA THR A 62 2.47 -8.11 6.86
C THR A 62 3.08 -9.15 5.94
N ASP A 63 2.95 -8.92 4.63
CA ASP A 63 3.74 -9.57 3.57
C ASP A 63 4.87 -8.61 3.17
N VAL A 64 6.12 -9.05 3.37
CA VAL A 64 7.30 -8.22 3.10
C VAL A 64 8.02 -8.71 1.86
N SER A 65 8.43 -7.74 1.03
CA SER A 65 9.35 -7.97 -0.08
C SER A 65 10.58 -7.09 0.11
N ALA A 66 11.77 -7.66 -0.03
CA ALA A 66 13.05 -7.00 0.19
C ALA A 66 14.00 -7.25 -0.97
N TYR A 67 14.66 -6.20 -1.46
CA TYR A 67 15.55 -6.28 -2.61
C TYR A 67 16.75 -5.36 -2.41
N VAL A 68 17.85 -5.72 -3.08
CA VAL A 68 19.05 -4.89 -3.23
C VAL A 68 19.48 -4.88 -4.70
N SER A 69 20.29 -3.89 -5.10
CA SER A 69 20.98 -3.94 -6.38
C SER A 69 22.17 -4.89 -6.34
N LEU A 70 22.52 -5.50 -7.48
CA LEU A 70 23.66 -6.39 -7.63
C LEU A 70 24.54 -5.91 -8.78
N THR A 71 25.82 -5.73 -8.51
CA THR A 71 26.78 -5.33 -9.53
C THR A 71 27.06 -6.49 -10.50
N LYS A 72 27.55 -6.18 -11.69
CA LYS A 72 27.83 -7.17 -12.74
C LYS A 72 28.97 -8.14 -12.38
N GLU A 73 29.84 -7.76 -11.44
CA GLU A 73 30.96 -8.57 -10.97
C GLU A 73 30.55 -9.64 -9.98
N THR A 74 29.39 -9.49 -9.33
CA THR A 74 28.93 -10.38 -8.27
C THR A 74 27.89 -11.38 -8.79
N LYS A 75 28.13 -12.67 -8.56
CA LYS A 75 27.25 -13.73 -9.07
C LYS A 75 25.86 -13.74 -8.43
N GLY A 76 25.76 -13.44 -7.14
CA GLY A 76 24.49 -13.47 -6.40
C GLY A 76 24.64 -12.88 -5.01
N ILE A 77 23.51 -12.77 -4.31
CA ILE A 77 23.46 -12.30 -2.92
C ILE A 77 23.11 -13.46 -1.99
N ASN A 78 23.47 -13.31 -0.73
CA ASN A 78 23.02 -14.21 0.33
C ASN A 78 21.58 -13.85 0.75
N MET A 79 20.58 -14.49 0.13
CA MET A 79 19.15 -14.22 0.35
C MET A 79 18.75 -14.34 1.82
N SER A 80 19.38 -15.24 2.59
CA SER A 80 19.08 -15.40 4.01
C SER A 80 19.51 -14.22 4.86
N ARG A 81 20.46 -13.38 4.39
CA ARG A 81 20.83 -12.12 5.07
C ARG A 81 19.71 -11.12 5.03
N LEU A 82 18.96 -11.00 3.92
CA LEU A 82 17.79 -10.13 3.85
C LEU A 82 16.75 -10.49 4.92
N VAL A 83 16.45 -11.79 5.04
CA VAL A 83 15.46 -12.25 6.02
C VAL A 83 15.95 -12.02 7.45
N ARG A 84 17.19 -12.41 7.77
CA ARG A 84 17.76 -12.22 9.12
C ARG A 84 17.83 -10.74 9.51
N THR A 85 18.29 -9.88 8.63
CA THR A 85 18.34 -8.43 8.90
C THR A 85 16.94 -7.85 9.17
N LEU A 86 15.91 -8.29 8.43
CA LEU A 86 14.54 -7.88 8.75
C LEU A 86 14.14 -8.29 10.18
N TYR A 87 14.47 -9.53 10.59
CA TYR A 87 14.17 -10.02 11.93
C TYR A 87 14.94 -9.30 13.04
N ASP A 88 16.14 -8.77 12.77
CA ASP A 88 16.90 -7.95 13.71
C ASP A 88 16.15 -6.65 14.09
N HIS A 89 15.26 -6.17 13.22
CA HIS A 89 14.49 -4.94 13.40
C HIS A 89 13.00 -5.14 13.65
N ILE A 90 12.52 -6.38 13.78
CA ILE A 90 11.08 -6.70 13.81
C ILE A 90 10.32 -6.08 14.98
N ASP A 91 11.01 -5.76 16.07
CA ASP A 91 10.43 -5.15 17.27
C ASP A 91 10.31 -3.63 17.18
N THR A 92 10.87 -3.01 16.15
CA THR A 92 10.72 -1.57 15.88
C THR A 92 9.32 -1.29 15.31
N GLU A 93 8.79 -0.10 15.60
CA GLU A 93 7.51 0.37 15.06
C GLU A 93 7.55 0.47 13.54
N LEU A 94 6.47 0.04 12.86
CA LEU A 94 6.33 0.20 11.42
C LEU A 94 6.20 1.67 11.04
N GLY A 95 7.22 2.24 10.47
CA GLY A 95 7.31 3.64 10.07
C GLY A 95 8.57 3.95 9.28
N VAL A 96 8.84 5.23 9.07
CA VAL A 96 10.00 5.71 8.29
C VAL A 96 11.33 5.27 8.93
N GLU A 97 11.42 5.26 10.26
CA GLU A 97 12.62 4.86 11.01
C GLU A 97 12.97 3.40 10.74
N LEU A 98 12.02 2.47 10.95
CA LEU A 98 12.21 1.05 10.64
C LEU A 98 12.68 0.83 9.20
N LEU A 99 12.03 1.49 8.23
CA LEU A 99 12.40 1.36 6.83
C LEU A 99 13.84 1.84 6.58
N THR A 100 14.22 2.96 7.15
CA THR A 100 15.55 3.56 6.97
C THR A 100 16.64 2.65 7.55
N ASP A 101 16.46 2.15 8.77
CA ASP A 101 17.43 1.30 9.45
C ASP A 101 17.62 -0.03 8.72
N VAL A 102 16.53 -0.69 8.33
CA VAL A 102 16.59 -1.94 7.57
C VAL A 102 17.27 -1.74 6.21
N LEU A 103 16.97 -0.64 5.51
CA LEU A 103 17.55 -0.34 4.20
C LEU A 103 19.06 -0.05 4.28
N LEU A 104 19.51 0.67 5.29
CA LEU A 104 20.93 0.91 5.55
C LEU A 104 21.67 -0.39 5.87
N ASP A 105 21.08 -1.23 6.71
CA ASP A 105 21.63 -2.52 7.06
C ASP A 105 21.69 -3.47 5.84
N TYR A 106 20.69 -3.45 4.96
CA TYR A 106 20.76 -4.20 3.70
C TYR A 106 21.92 -3.77 2.83
N LYS A 107 22.14 -2.46 2.66
CA LYS A 107 23.27 -1.95 1.87
C LYS A 107 24.61 -2.39 2.48
N THR A 108 24.75 -2.27 3.79
CA THR A 108 25.98 -2.61 4.50
C THR A 108 26.27 -4.11 4.50
N LYS A 109 25.28 -4.94 4.91
CA LYS A 109 25.46 -6.39 5.07
C LYS A 109 25.53 -7.14 3.73
N LEU A 110 25.01 -6.55 2.64
CA LEU A 110 25.00 -7.16 1.30
C LEU A 110 25.90 -6.42 0.31
N GLU A 111 26.64 -5.40 0.74
CA GLU A 111 27.57 -4.62 -0.07
C GLU A 111 26.92 -4.08 -1.36
N SER A 112 25.66 -3.61 -1.24
CA SER A 112 24.85 -3.17 -2.38
C SER A 112 24.77 -1.64 -2.47
N LYS A 113 24.58 -1.11 -3.68
CA LYS A 113 24.41 0.33 -3.92
C LYS A 113 23.03 0.80 -3.52
N ASP A 114 21.99 0.05 -3.88
CA ASP A 114 20.59 0.40 -3.62
C ASP A 114 19.91 -0.68 -2.82
N SER A 115 18.93 -0.28 -2.01
CA SER A 115 18.09 -1.19 -1.24
C SER A 115 16.62 -0.78 -1.29
N TYR A 116 15.72 -1.77 -1.20
CA TYR A 116 14.28 -1.59 -1.31
C TYR A 116 13.58 -2.53 -0.34
N ILE A 117 12.54 -2.02 0.34
CA ILE A 117 11.67 -2.82 1.18
C ILE A 117 10.22 -2.39 0.99
N LYS A 118 9.31 -3.35 1.07
CA LYS A 118 7.88 -3.11 0.90
C LYS A 118 7.09 -4.00 1.84
N PHE A 119 6.28 -3.38 2.71
CA PHE A 119 5.33 -4.00 3.62
C PHE A 119 3.93 -3.86 3.04
N ARG A 120 3.21 -4.96 2.86
CA ARG A 120 1.80 -5.00 2.50
C ARG A 120 1.00 -5.54 3.66
N PHE A 121 -0.10 -4.88 3.99
CA PHE A 121 -0.95 -5.25 5.13
C PHE A 121 -2.36 -4.70 4.95
N ASP A 122 -3.28 -5.28 5.72
CA ASP A 122 -4.63 -4.75 5.88
C ASP A 122 -4.69 -3.94 7.18
N TYR A 123 -4.91 -2.62 7.06
CA TYR A 123 -4.99 -1.71 8.20
C TYR A 123 -6.41 -1.66 8.76
N PRO A 124 -6.67 -2.06 10.03
CA PRO A 124 -7.99 -2.00 10.66
C PRO A 124 -8.28 -0.59 11.18
N MET A 125 -9.42 -0.03 10.82
CA MET A 125 -9.91 1.23 11.36
C MET A 125 -11.39 1.11 11.69
N LYS A 126 -11.82 1.65 12.84
CA LYS A 126 -13.24 1.71 13.19
C LYS A 126 -13.98 2.67 12.26
N GLN A 127 -15.10 2.23 11.74
CA GLN A 127 -16.00 3.01 10.93
C GLN A 127 -17.37 3.09 11.61
N LYS A 128 -17.92 4.30 11.71
CA LYS A 128 -19.31 4.51 12.16
C LYS A 128 -20.24 4.49 10.97
N SER A 129 -21.42 3.91 11.17
CA SER A 129 -22.51 4.03 10.22
C SER A 129 -23.03 5.48 10.15
N LEU A 130 -23.74 5.83 9.08
CA LEU A 130 -24.09 7.21 8.74
C LEU A 130 -25.13 7.84 9.69
N ARG A 131 -26.07 7.04 10.22
CA ARG A 131 -27.17 7.49 11.04
C ARG A 131 -27.37 6.67 12.32
N SER A 132 -27.23 5.34 12.21
CA SER A 132 -27.56 4.44 13.33
C SER A 132 -26.49 4.35 14.42
N ASN A 133 -25.35 5.02 14.26
CA ASN A 133 -24.19 4.99 15.19
C ASN A 133 -23.67 3.58 15.48
N LEU A 134 -23.88 2.63 14.58
CA LEU A 134 -23.22 1.34 14.66
C LEU A 134 -21.72 1.49 14.35
N GLU A 135 -20.89 0.72 15.04
CA GLU A 135 -19.45 0.69 14.78
C GLU A 135 -19.02 -0.68 14.28
N GLY A 136 -18.19 -0.71 13.24
CA GLY A 136 -17.59 -1.90 12.70
C GLY A 136 -16.12 -1.68 12.31
N TRP A 137 -15.40 -2.77 12.04
CA TRP A 137 -14.01 -2.71 11.57
C TRP A 137 -13.96 -2.69 10.05
N GLN A 138 -13.47 -1.59 9.49
CA GLN A 138 -13.10 -1.49 8.08
C GLN A 138 -11.62 -1.80 7.93
N TYR A 139 -11.27 -2.57 6.89
CA TYR A 139 -9.88 -2.92 6.57
C TYR A 139 -9.46 -2.25 5.26
N TYR A 140 -8.38 -1.48 5.32
CA TYR A 140 -7.79 -0.82 4.16
C TYR A 140 -6.53 -1.55 3.73
N LYS A 141 -6.46 -1.92 2.45
CA LYS A 141 -5.23 -2.49 1.89
C LYS A 141 -4.19 -1.38 1.79
N CYS A 142 -3.12 -1.51 2.56
CA CYS A 142 -2.04 -0.55 2.65
C CYS A 142 -0.72 -1.14 2.20
N VAL A 143 0.15 -0.26 1.70
CA VAL A 143 1.54 -0.59 1.41
C VAL A 143 2.41 0.53 1.95
N LEU A 144 3.41 0.18 2.76
CA LEU A 144 4.50 1.09 3.14
C LEU A 144 5.76 0.61 2.43
N GLU A 145 6.36 1.46 1.60
CA GLU A 145 7.53 1.15 0.79
C GLU A 145 8.64 2.14 1.05
N GLY A 146 9.87 1.63 1.28
CA GLY A 146 11.08 2.42 1.37
C GLY A 146 12.07 2.04 0.29
N ARG A 147 12.83 3.01 -0.19
CA ARG A 147 13.99 2.81 -1.05
C ARG A 147 15.12 3.73 -0.64
N LEU A 148 16.35 3.25 -0.81
CA LEU A 148 17.56 4.00 -0.54
C LEU A 148 18.49 3.84 -1.74
N ASP A 149 18.94 4.95 -2.33
CA ASP A 149 19.83 4.94 -3.49
C ASP A 149 21.31 4.81 -3.10
N GLU A 150 22.21 4.80 -4.08
CA GLU A 150 23.66 4.69 -3.85
C GLU A 150 24.22 5.81 -2.97
N ASN A 151 23.62 7.00 -2.97
CA ASN A 151 24.01 8.17 -2.18
C ASN A 151 23.32 8.22 -0.81
N ASN A 152 22.63 7.16 -0.40
CA ASN A 152 21.80 7.09 0.80
C ASN A 152 20.65 8.12 0.81
N LYS A 153 20.19 8.57 -0.36
CA LYS A 153 18.99 9.38 -0.46
C LYS A 153 17.76 8.44 -0.39
N GLY A 154 17.01 8.61 0.69
CA GLY A 154 15.82 7.80 0.97
C GLY A 154 14.56 8.40 0.38
N LYS A 155 13.62 7.52 -0.01
CA LYS A 155 12.24 7.87 -0.33
C LYS A 155 11.31 6.85 0.32
N THR A 156 10.23 7.36 0.91
CA THR A 156 9.19 6.53 1.54
C THR A 156 7.85 6.81 0.89
N TYR A 157 7.11 5.74 0.60
CA TYR A 157 5.80 5.81 -0.03
C TYR A 157 4.77 5.09 0.83
N LEU A 158 3.62 5.74 1.04
CA LEU A 158 2.44 5.13 1.64
C LEU A 158 1.37 4.98 0.55
N THR A 159 0.85 3.77 0.39
CA THR A 159 -0.30 3.50 -0.48
C THR A 159 -1.49 3.09 0.35
N VAL A 160 -2.66 3.65 0.07
CA VAL A 160 -3.96 3.25 0.61
C VAL A 160 -4.89 2.94 -0.55
N ASN A 161 -5.63 1.83 -0.46
CA ASN A 161 -6.72 1.52 -1.38
C ASN A 161 -8.05 1.85 -0.69
N TYR A 162 -8.70 2.93 -1.14
CA TYR A 162 -9.97 3.42 -0.63
C TYR A 162 -11.12 2.92 -1.51
N ILE A 163 -12.16 2.36 -0.88
CA ILE A 163 -13.33 1.80 -1.59
C ILE A 163 -14.53 2.68 -1.34
N TYR A 164 -15.19 3.11 -2.42
CA TYR A 164 -16.34 3.99 -2.38
C TYR A 164 -17.42 3.56 -3.37
N SER A 165 -18.60 4.15 -3.25
CA SER A 165 -19.66 4.04 -4.24
C SER A 165 -19.61 5.22 -5.19
N SER A 166 -19.79 4.98 -6.49
CA SER A 166 -19.98 6.02 -7.49
C SER A 166 -21.29 5.82 -8.24
N ALA A 167 -22.00 6.90 -8.53
CA ALA A 167 -23.16 6.95 -9.41
C ALA A 167 -22.78 7.79 -10.64
N CYS A 168 -23.08 7.26 -11.83
CA CYS A 168 -22.74 7.94 -13.08
C CYS A 168 -23.61 9.22 -13.28
N PRO A 169 -22.98 10.41 -13.43
CA PRO A 169 -23.73 11.65 -13.65
C PRO A 169 -24.62 11.61 -14.91
N CYS A 170 -24.11 11.09 -16.04
CA CYS A 170 -24.87 10.96 -17.27
C CYS A 170 -26.08 10.02 -17.10
N SER A 171 -25.90 8.87 -16.44
CA SER A 171 -26.99 7.95 -16.18
C SER A 171 -28.04 8.55 -15.26
N TYR A 172 -27.62 9.36 -14.29
CA TYR A 172 -28.54 10.08 -13.41
C TYR A 172 -29.37 11.12 -14.18
N GLU A 173 -28.73 11.93 -15.03
CA GLU A 173 -29.43 12.91 -15.88
C GLU A 173 -30.47 12.24 -16.78
N MET A 174 -30.11 11.12 -17.43
CA MET A 174 -31.04 10.37 -18.27
C MET A 174 -32.18 9.74 -17.44
N ALA A 175 -31.90 9.25 -16.25
CA ALA A 175 -32.91 8.74 -15.33
C ALA A 175 -33.93 9.83 -14.94
N GLN A 176 -33.46 11.03 -14.61
CA GLN A 176 -34.30 12.19 -14.31
C GLN A 176 -35.14 12.62 -15.54
N TYR A 177 -34.53 12.62 -16.71
CA TYR A 177 -35.23 12.94 -17.96
C TYR A 177 -36.38 12.00 -18.24
N ILE A 178 -36.13 10.67 -18.20
CA ILE A 178 -37.16 9.66 -18.44
C ILE A 178 -38.26 9.76 -17.38
N HIS A 179 -37.91 9.87 -16.11
CA HIS A 179 -38.89 10.00 -15.02
C HIS A 179 -39.83 11.22 -15.25
N LYS A 180 -39.24 12.36 -15.64
CA LYS A 180 -40.03 13.58 -15.94
C LYS A 180 -40.98 13.40 -17.10
N GLN A 181 -40.65 12.58 -18.11
CA GLN A 181 -41.52 12.33 -19.31
C GLN A 181 -42.59 11.31 -19.05
N THR A 182 -42.29 10.26 -18.30
CA THR A 182 -43.14 9.06 -18.20
C THR A 182 -43.77 8.85 -16.82
N GLY A 183 -43.22 9.46 -15.77
CA GLY A 183 -43.56 9.17 -14.37
C GLY A 183 -43.00 7.83 -13.86
N GLU A 184 -42.32 7.06 -14.70
CA GLU A 184 -41.75 5.77 -14.30
C GLU A 184 -40.55 5.95 -13.31
N PRO A 185 -40.41 5.03 -12.35
CA PRO A 185 -39.22 5.01 -11.50
C PRO A 185 -38.00 4.56 -12.31
N VAL A 186 -36.98 5.39 -12.39
CA VAL A 186 -35.72 5.13 -13.09
C VAL A 186 -34.54 5.32 -12.17
N VAL A 187 -33.60 4.40 -12.18
CA VAL A 187 -32.42 4.41 -11.29
C VAL A 187 -31.16 4.50 -12.15
N PRO A 188 -30.26 5.44 -11.87
CA PRO A 188 -28.96 5.48 -12.54
C PRO A 188 -28.12 4.25 -12.15
N HIS A 189 -27.23 3.83 -13.03
CA HIS A 189 -26.27 2.81 -12.62
C HIS A 189 -25.30 3.36 -11.59
N SER A 190 -24.99 2.53 -10.61
CA SER A 190 -24.01 2.81 -9.57
C SER A 190 -23.19 1.54 -9.29
N GLN A 191 -22.02 1.69 -8.78
CA GLN A 191 -21.06 0.61 -8.58
C GLN A 191 -20.12 0.88 -7.43
N ARG A 192 -19.45 -0.17 -6.94
CA ARG A 192 -18.25 0.00 -6.14
C ARG A 192 -17.11 0.50 -7.02
N SER A 193 -16.34 1.40 -6.45
CA SER A 193 -15.21 2.02 -7.10
C SER A 193 -14.03 2.04 -6.13
N THR A 194 -12.83 2.23 -6.66
CA THR A 194 -11.61 2.29 -5.86
C THR A 194 -10.80 3.51 -6.21
N ALA A 195 -10.23 4.16 -5.19
CA ALA A 195 -9.15 5.12 -5.33
C ALA A 195 -7.89 4.51 -4.69
N LYS A 196 -6.95 4.08 -5.53
CA LYS A 196 -5.62 3.67 -5.08
C LYS A 196 -4.74 4.91 -5.06
N VAL A 197 -4.42 5.36 -3.87
CA VAL A 197 -3.61 6.56 -3.64
C VAL A 197 -2.25 6.14 -3.11
N THR A 198 -1.19 6.56 -3.80
CA THR A 198 0.20 6.41 -3.35
C THR A 198 0.80 7.79 -3.17
N VAL A 199 1.27 8.09 -1.97
CA VAL A 199 1.92 9.36 -1.63
C VAL A 199 3.39 9.12 -1.33
N GLU A 200 4.27 10.02 -1.79
CA GLU A 200 5.64 10.15 -1.35
C GLU A 200 5.66 11.05 -0.11
N LEU A 201 6.18 10.54 1.00
CA LEU A 201 6.26 11.31 2.25
C LEU A 201 7.37 12.36 2.17
N ASP A 202 7.09 13.58 2.63
CA ASP A 202 8.12 14.62 2.74
C ASP A 202 9.01 14.32 3.98
N PRO A 203 10.32 14.08 3.80
CA PRO A 203 11.20 13.74 4.91
C PRO A 203 11.47 14.93 5.88
N ARG A 204 11.03 16.14 5.54
CA ARG A 204 11.19 17.35 6.36
C ARG A 204 10.03 17.55 7.34
N GLU A 205 8.92 16.86 7.11
CA GLU A 205 7.69 16.97 7.87
C GLU A 205 7.49 15.75 8.78
N PRO A 206 6.71 15.85 9.86
CA PRO A 206 6.30 14.69 10.64
C PRO A 206 5.61 13.65 9.76
N SER A 207 5.82 12.37 10.04
CA SER A 207 5.22 11.29 9.26
C SER A 207 3.71 11.43 9.13
N LEU A 208 3.19 11.22 7.92
CA LEU A 208 1.77 11.13 7.66
C LEU A 208 1.25 9.80 8.22
N LEU A 209 0.24 9.85 9.07
CA LEU A 209 -0.43 8.65 9.57
C LEU A 209 -1.34 8.05 8.50
N ILE A 210 -1.55 6.74 8.55
CA ILE A 210 -2.47 6.04 7.62
C ILE A 210 -3.89 6.61 7.77
N GLU A 211 -4.32 6.89 9.01
CA GLU A 211 -5.63 7.46 9.31
C GLU A 211 -5.80 8.88 8.73
N ASP A 212 -4.74 9.70 8.74
CA ASP A 212 -4.80 11.05 8.16
C ASP A 212 -5.09 10.98 6.66
N LEU A 213 -4.40 10.06 5.94
CA LEU A 213 -4.64 9.86 4.52
C LEU A 213 -6.05 9.30 4.25
N ILE A 214 -6.54 8.37 5.07
CA ILE A 214 -7.91 7.84 4.94
C ILE A 214 -8.94 8.96 5.16
N ASP A 215 -8.73 9.82 6.17
CA ASP A 215 -9.64 10.95 6.45
C ASP A 215 -9.61 11.99 5.32
N ASP A 216 -8.46 12.22 4.69
CA ASP A 216 -8.34 13.05 3.48
C ASP A 216 -9.17 12.47 2.34
N LEU A 217 -9.11 11.14 2.13
CA LEU A 217 -9.90 10.47 1.10
C LEU A 217 -11.40 10.48 1.39
N ARG A 218 -11.81 10.37 2.66
CA ARG A 218 -13.21 10.52 3.09
C ARG A 218 -13.76 11.91 2.82
N ARG A 219 -12.92 12.94 3.00
CA ARG A 219 -13.30 14.34 2.67
C ARG A 219 -13.43 14.53 1.16
N ALA A 220 -12.53 13.95 0.39
CA ALA A 220 -12.56 14.02 -1.07
C ALA A 220 -13.79 13.30 -1.65
N ILE A 221 -14.06 12.08 -1.19
CA ILE A 221 -15.09 11.17 -1.72
C ILE A 221 -15.92 10.64 -0.55
N PRO A 222 -17.03 11.31 -0.17
CA PRO A 222 -17.79 10.99 1.05
C PRO A 222 -18.65 9.73 0.95
N THR A 223 -18.64 9.04 -0.17
CA THR A 223 -19.44 7.83 -0.44
C THR A 223 -18.69 6.53 -0.14
N GLU A 224 -17.88 6.52 0.94
CA GLU A 224 -17.19 5.33 1.41
C GLU A 224 -18.18 4.17 1.65
N VAL A 225 -17.80 2.95 1.26
CA VAL A 225 -18.62 1.76 1.53
C VAL A 225 -18.72 1.48 3.02
N LEU A 226 -19.88 1.03 3.48
CA LEU A 226 -20.16 0.81 4.89
C LEU A 226 -19.90 -0.65 5.29
N VAL A 227 -19.35 -0.85 6.47
CA VAL A 227 -19.16 -2.18 7.08
C VAL A 227 -20.48 -2.69 7.66
N MET A 228 -21.27 -1.81 8.25
CA MET A 228 -22.49 -2.15 8.97
C MET A 228 -23.54 -1.04 8.79
N CYS A 229 -24.78 -1.42 8.54
CA CYS A 229 -25.85 -0.46 8.28
C CYS A 229 -27.21 -0.97 8.79
N LYS A 230 -28.11 -0.04 9.09
CA LYS A 230 -29.55 -0.21 9.21
C LYS A 230 -30.25 0.48 8.04
N ARG A 231 -31.60 0.43 8.00
CA ARG A 231 -32.39 1.04 6.92
C ARG A 231 -32.19 2.56 6.81
N GLU A 232 -32.02 3.24 7.94
CA GLU A 232 -31.71 4.68 7.96
C GLU A 232 -30.35 5.00 7.35
N ASP A 233 -29.37 4.10 7.49
CA ASP A 233 -28.03 4.24 6.87
C ASP A 233 -28.12 3.99 5.36
N GLU A 234 -28.88 2.99 4.92
CA GLU A 234 -29.13 2.73 3.48
C GLU A 234 -29.81 3.94 2.81
N ALA A 235 -30.80 4.55 3.47
CA ALA A 235 -31.48 5.75 2.97
C ALA A 235 -30.51 6.94 2.85
N GLU A 236 -29.67 7.16 3.88
CA GLU A 236 -28.65 8.21 3.86
C GLU A 236 -27.58 7.94 2.79
N PHE A 237 -27.16 6.68 2.64
CA PHE A 237 -26.19 6.30 1.61
C PHE A 237 -26.73 6.54 0.20
N ALA A 238 -28.00 6.23 -0.05
CA ALA A 238 -28.67 6.53 -1.31
C ALA A 238 -28.71 8.06 -1.58
N ARG A 239 -29.01 8.87 -0.53
CA ARG A 239 -29.00 10.32 -0.61
C ARG A 239 -27.60 10.86 -0.92
N LEU A 240 -26.55 10.34 -0.26
CA LEU A 240 -25.15 10.70 -0.49
C LEU A 240 -24.71 10.39 -1.92
N ASN A 241 -25.06 9.19 -2.45
CA ASN A 241 -24.75 8.84 -3.83
C ASN A 241 -25.45 9.80 -4.82
N GLY A 242 -26.70 10.13 -4.58
CA GLY A 242 -27.44 11.10 -5.41
C GLY A 242 -26.88 12.54 -5.34
N ALA A 243 -26.29 12.92 -4.21
CA ALA A 243 -25.67 14.24 -4.02
C ALA A 243 -24.22 14.33 -4.51
N ASN A 244 -23.53 13.20 -4.64
CA ASN A 244 -22.10 13.11 -4.96
C ASN A 244 -21.86 12.20 -6.19
N GLN A 245 -22.55 12.50 -7.28
CA GLN A 245 -22.31 11.80 -8.54
C GLN A 245 -20.97 12.20 -9.10
N LEU A 246 -20.15 11.23 -9.49
CA LEU A 246 -18.77 11.47 -9.92
C LEU A 246 -18.41 10.63 -11.13
N PHE A 247 -17.81 11.24 -12.14
CA PHE A 247 -16.97 10.52 -13.09
C PHE A 247 -15.67 10.09 -12.43
N CYS A 248 -14.99 9.08 -12.98
CA CYS A 248 -13.69 8.66 -12.44
C CYS A 248 -12.65 9.79 -12.52
N GLU A 249 -12.75 10.66 -13.51
CA GLU A 249 -11.95 11.87 -13.70
C GLU A 249 -12.17 12.89 -12.58
N ASP A 250 -13.44 13.08 -12.17
CA ASP A 250 -13.77 14.00 -11.09
C ASP A 250 -13.26 13.48 -9.75
N ALA A 251 -13.43 12.18 -9.50
CA ALA A 251 -12.88 11.53 -8.30
C ALA A 251 -11.36 11.75 -8.20
N ALA A 252 -10.63 11.64 -9.32
CA ALA A 252 -9.19 11.88 -9.34
C ALA A 252 -8.84 13.36 -9.08
N ARG A 253 -9.56 14.32 -9.69
CA ARG A 253 -9.32 15.77 -9.52
C ARG A 253 -9.63 16.22 -8.10
N ILE A 254 -10.75 15.78 -7.50
CA ILE A 254 -11.13 16.13 -6.14
C ILE A 254 -10.13 15.55 -5.14
N THR A 255 -9.67 14.32 -5.37
CA THR A 255 -8.62 13.72 -4.55
C THR A 255 -7.31 14.51 -4.67
N TYR A 256 -6.93 14.93 -5.87
CA TYR A 256 -5.77 15.81 -6.09
C TYR A 256 -5.89 17.10 -5.26
N GLU A 257 -7.02 17.78 -5.35
CA GLU A 257 -7.28 19.05 -4.66
C GLU A 257 -7.13 18.94 -3.14
N VAL A 258 -7.51 17.80 -2.57
CA VAL A 258 -7.37 17.54 -1.12
C VAL A 258 -5.93 17.21 -0.73
N LEU A 259 -5.18 16.48 -1.57
CA LEU A 259 -3.83 16.03 -1.26
C LEU A 259 -2.75 17.09 -1.51
N ASP A 260 -2.91 17.91 -2.55
CA ASP A 260 -1.88 18.86 -3.01
C ASP A 260 -1.42 19.87 -1.95
N PRO A 261 -2.30 20.45 -1.12
CA PRO A 261 -1.90 21.40 -0.08
C PRO A 261 -1.29 20.74 1.17
N ASN A 262 -1.28 19.40 1.29
CA ASN A 262 -0.78 18.72 2.48
C ASN A 262 0.77 18.75 2.49
N PRO A 263 1.42 19.46 3.44
CA PRO A 263 2.89 19.61 3.46
C PRO A 263 3.62 18.29 3.72
N LYS A 264 2.94 17.31 4.34
CA LYS A 264 3.51 15.97 4.60
C LYS A 264 3.65 15.12 3.34
N ILE A 265 3.09 15.58 2.21
CA ILE A 265 3.06 14.87 0.92
C ILE A 265 3.92 15.60 -0.10
N ALA A 266 5.08 15.03 -0.42
CA ALA A 266 5.99 15.60 -1.41
C ALA A 266 5.45 15.40 -2.84
N ASP A 267 5.00 14.18 -3.16
CA ASP A 267 4.44 13.80 -4.46
C ASP A 267 3.37 12.73 -4.29
N PHE A 268 2.50 12.54 -5.29
CA PHE A 268 1.50 11.48 -5.24
C PHE A 268 1.05 11.02 -6.63
N VAL A 269 0.50 9.82 -6.68
CA VAL A 269 -0.31 9.31 -7.79
C VAL A 269 -1.65 8.79 -7.25
N VAL A 270 -2.73 9.20 -7.91
CA VAL A 270 -4.09 8.73 -7.65
C VAL A 270 -4.56 7.95 -8.87
N VAL A 271 -5.02 6.72 -8.64
CA VAL A 271 -5.65 5.88 -9.66
C VAL A 271 -7.07 5.61 -9.20
N CYS A 272 -8.05 6.23 -9.85
CA CYS A 272 -9.46 5.93 -9.64
C CYS A 272 -9.93 4.91 -10.66
N SER A 273 -10.66 3.89 -10.20
CA SER A 273 -11.25 2.85 -11.04
C SER A 273 -12.72 2.67 -10.67
N HIS A 274 -13.61 2.91 -11.63
CA HIS A 274 -15.03 2.67 -11.51
C HIS A 274 -15.35 1.32 -12.15
N HIS A 275 -15.77 0.34 -11.34
CA HIS A 275 -16.17 -1.00 -11.80
C HIS A 275 -17.55 -0.95 -12.41
N GLU A 276 -17.65 -0.40 -13.62
CA GLU A 276 -18.89 -0.05 -14.30
C GLU A 276 -19.92 -1.20 -14.35
N SER A 277 -21.08 -1.00 -13.71
CA SER A 277 -22.15 -2.00 -13.73
C SER A 277 -22.86 -2.10 -15.09
N LEU A 278 -22.72 -1.08 -15.94
CA LEU A 278 -23.25 -1.04 -17.29
C LEU A 278 -22.37 -1.81 -18.30
N HIS A 279 -21.05 -1.88 -18.05
CA HIS A 279 -20.06 -2.41 -18.97
C HIS A 279 -19.28 -3.58 -18.37
N LYS A 280 -18.64 -4.37 -19.23
CA LYS A 280 -17.71 -5.43 -18.80
C LYS A 280 -16.33 -4.88 -18.41
N HIS A 281 -15.99 -3.69 -18.88
CA HIS A 281 -14.73 -3.00 -18.59
C HIS A 281 -14.95 -1.93 -17.51
N ASP A 282 -13.85 -1.53 -16.89
CA ASP A 282 -13.82 -0.47 -15.90
C ASP A 282 -13.42 0.86 -16.56
N ALA A 283 -13.92 1.98 -16.02
CA ALA A 283 -13.43 3.31 -16.34
C ALA A 283 -12.27 3.64 -15.38
N ILE A 284 -11.15 4.15 -15.91
CA ILE A 284 -9.95 4.44 -15.12
C ILE A 284 -9.44 5.86 -15.40
N SER A 285 -9.10 6.57 -14.34
CA SER A 285 -8.35 7.83 -14.41
C SER A 285 -7.09 7.78 -13.55
N VAL A 286 -6.03 8.43 -14.02
CA VAL A 286 -4.75 8.52 -13.32
C VAL A 286 -4.31 9.98 -13.29
N ILE A 287 -3.97 10.48 -12.12
CA ILE A 287 -3.43 11.82 -11.93
C ILE A 287 -2.25 11.79 -10.97
N TYR A 288 -1.22 12.58 -11.23
CA TYR A 288 -0.08 12.76 -10.32
C TYR A 288 0.27 14.22 -10.15
N LYS A 289 0.87 14.55 -9.00
CA LYS A 289 1.55 15.83 -8.78
C LYS A 289 2.78 15.92 -9.69
N GLY A 290 3.64 14.89 -9.67
CA GLY A 290 4.71 14.67 -10.64
C GLY A 290 5.92 15.58 -10.48
N ILE A 291 6.44 15.71 -9.26
CA ILE A 291 7.73 16.38 -9.03
C ILE A 291 8.89 15.58 -9.62
N GLU A 292 10.01 16.24 -9.88
CA GLU A 292 11.21 15.59 -10.42
C GLU A 292 11.72 14.47 -9.49
N GLY A 293 11.92 13.28 -10.05
CA GLY A 293 12.34 12.09 -9.30
C GLY A 293 11.26 11.49 -8.39
N GLY A 294 10.05 12.01 -8.39
CA GLY A 294 8.90 11.48 -7.66
C GLY A 294 8.12 10.40 -8.40
N LEU A 295 6.80 10.38 -8.19
CA LEU A 295 5.89 9.42 -8.80
C LEU A 295 5.42 9.89 -10.18
N ARG A 296 5.95 9.29 -11.26
CA ARG A 296 5.54 9.52 -12.66
C ARG A 296 5.34 8.21 -13.39
#